data_f8d5549d46e5f8380f98b3084ef22e3a
#
_entry.id   f8d5549d46e5f8380f98b3084ef22e3a
#
_cell.length_a   1.000
_cell.length_b   1.000
_cell.length_c   1.000
_cell.angle_alpha   90.00
_cell.angle_beta   90.00
_cell.angle_gamma   90.00
#
_symmetry.space_group_name_H-M   'P 1'
#
loop_
_entity.id
_entity.type
_entity.pdbx_description
1 polymer ?
#
loop_
_entity_poly.entity_id
_entity_poly.type
_entity_poly.pdbx_seq_one_letter_code
_entity_poly.pdbx_strand_id
1 'polypeptide(L)'
;SKKYKHLLNGAELCDSIVWNPHKTMGIPVYCSVLLINNHLKLLEESNSSGAEYLFHEHEASEYDLGDKTLQCGRRADSLKIWLSWKYHGVYGYETRINKAFANAKYFKEEIIKRTIRKNTFLLVEDPMYLNICFWYVPSKIRSEIKPEMEKFCNGGFNPIEHVANNNESIIYNTLHEVNEAIYYKMQKRGYALCCYNPLRDGHHDLPNFFRIIINQPRVEKTDLDFLLQEIEMVGESFA
;
A
#
# COMPACT_ATOMS: atom_id res chain seq x y z
N SER A 1 10.64 11.55 -7.33
CA SER A 1 11.91 11.55 -6.58
C SER A 1 13.04 11.04 -7.46
N LYS A 2 14.14 11.79 -7.53
CA LYS A 2 15.35 11.38 -8.28
C LYS A 2 15.93 10.07 -7.73
N LYS A 3 15.82 9.86 -6.43
CA LYS A 3 16.34 8.67 -5.73
C LYS A 3 15.58 7.39 -6.11
N TYR A 4 14.27 7.48 -6.35
CA TYR A 4 13.40 6.33 -6.52
C TYR A 4 12.79 6.22 -7.93
N LYS A 5 13.23 7.07 -8.88
CA LYS A 5 12.69 7.04 -10.25
C LYS A 5 12.90 5.71 -10.97
N HIS A 6 13.95 4.96 -10.60
CA HIS A 6 14.25 3.65 -11.17
C HIS A 6 13.14 2.61 -10.96
N LEU A 7 12.25 2.82 -9.95
CA LEU A 7 11.09 1.96 -9.71
C LEU A 7 10.02 2.07 -10.82
N LEU A 8 10.13 3.08 -11.68
CA LEU A 8 9.28 3.27 -12.85
C LEU A 8 9.95 2.84 -14.17
N ASN A 9 11.12 2.23 -14.12
CA ASN A 9 11.76 1.72 -15.33
C ASN A 9 10.86 0.67 -15.98
N GLY A 10 10.65 0.80 -17.30
CA GLY A 10 9.71 -0.05 -18.05
C GLY A 10 8.32 0.58 -18.22
N ALA A 11 7.99 1.67 -17.49
CA ALA A 11 6.72 2.36 -17.67
C ALA A 11 6.54 2.93 -19.09
N GLU A 12 7.65 3.24 -19.77
CA GLU A 12 7.68 3.70 -21.18
C GLU A 12 7.27 2.62 -22.19
N LEU A 13 7.23 1.35 -21.77
CA LEU A 13 6.81 0.23 -22.62
C LEU A 13 5.30 -0.05 -22.50
N CYS A 14 4.60 0.63 -21.59
CA CYS A 14 3.18 0.42 -21.39
C CYS A 14 2.34 1.19 -22.41
N ASP A 15 1.27 0.57 -22.92
CA ASP A 15 0.28 1.24 -23.76
C ASP A 15 -0.58 2.23 -22.95
N SER A 16 -0.84 1.89 -21.69
CA SER A 16 -1.56 2.76 -20.76
C SER A 16 -1.12 2.60 -19.31
N ILE A 17 -1.24 3.67 -18.52
CA ILE A 17 -0.93 3.68 -17.09
C ILE A 17 -2.06 4.37 -16.34
N VAL A 18 -2.57 3.72 -15.30
CA VAL A 18 -3.47 4.36 -14.33
C VAL A 18 -2.66 4.86 -13.15
N TRP A 19 -2.78 6.14 -12.86
CA TRP A 19 -2.14 6.77 -11.73
C TRP A 19 -3.16 7.38 -10.77
N ASN A 20 -3.01 7.12 -9.47
CA ASN A 20 -3.93 7.58 -8.43
C ASN A 20 -3.29 8.65 -7.52
N PRO A 21 -3.33 9.94 -7.90
CA PRO A 21 -2.81 11.03 -7.08
C PRO A 21 -3.45 11.14 -5.69
N HIS A 22 -4.66 10.64 -5.52
CA HIS A 22 -5.34 10.59 -4.22
C HIS A 22 -4.73 9.58 -3.22
N LYS A 23 -3.71 8.81 -3.63
CA LYS A 23 -2.93 7.92 -2.75
C LYS A 23 -1.68 8.64 -2.23
N THR A 24 -0.51 8.27 -2.71
CA THR A 24 0.79 8.76 -2.20
C THR A 24 0.99 10.27 -2.33
N MET A 25 0.38 10.93 -3.32
CA MET A 25 0.46 12.39 -3.43
C MET A 25 -0.44 13.13 -2.43
N GLY A 26 -1.42 12.44 -1.82
CA GLY A 26 -2.31 13.02 -0.81
C GLY A 26 -3.32 14.03 -1.37
N ILE A 27 -3.65 13.93 -2.64
CA ILE A 27 -4.71 14.73 -3.26
C ILE A 27 -6.07 14.22 -2.75
N PRO A 28 -7.05 15.10 -2.49
CA PRO A 28 -8.36 14.67 -2.00
C PRO A 28 -9.06 13.65 -2.91
N VAL A 29 -9.65 12.63 -2.31
CA VAL A 29 -10.39 11.54 -2.95
C VAL A 29 -11.67 12.10 -3.62
N TYR A 30 -12.01 11.72 -4.85
CA TYR A 30 -11.27 10.84 -5.74
C TYR A 30 -10.44 11.67 -6.73
N CYS A 31 -9.29 11.16 -7.14
CA CYS A 31 -8.48 11.75 -8.21
C CYS A 31 -7.64 10.63 -8.83
N SER A 32 -8.00 10.24 -10.04
CA SER A 32 -7.30 9.23 -10.84
C SER A 32 -6.99 9.79 -12.20
N VAL A 33 -5.85 9.42 -12.76
CA VAL A 33 -5.39 9.82 -14.08
C VAL A 33 -5.16 8.56 -14.91
N LEU A 34 -5.69 8.54 -16.10
CA LEU A 34 -5.37 7.57 -17.13
C LEU A 34 -4.42 8.21 -18.14
N LEU A 35 -3.24 7.64 -18.30
CA LEU A 35 -2.27 8.01 -19.32
C LEU A 35 -2.31 6.95 -20.42
N ILE A 36 -2.41 7.38 -21.67
CA ILE A 36 -2.42 6.48 -22.84
C ILE A 36 -1.32 6.93 -23.80
N ASN A 37 -0.53 5.97 -24.26
CA ASN A 37 0.55 6.22 -25.19
C ASN A 37 -0.01 6.38 -26.61
N ASN A 38 0.18 7.57 -27.22
CA ASN A 38 -0.08 7.90 -28.65
C ASN A 38 -1.49 7.60 -29.22
N HIS A 39 -2.49 7.28 -28.38
CA HIS A 39 -3.81 6.85 -28.85
C HIS A 39 -4.96 7.73 -28.28
N LEU A 40 -4.81 9.06 -28.32
CA LEU A 40 -5.89 9.97 -27.88
C LEU A 40 -7.21 9.70 -28.61
N LYS A 41 -7.15 9.34 -29.90
CA LYS A 41 -8.33 8.95 -30.68
C LYS A 41 -9.01 7.69 -30.15
N LEU A 42 -8.29 6.76 -29.52
CA LEU A 42 -8.87 5.54 -28.97
C LEU A 42 -9.92 5.85 -27.90
N LEU A 43 -9.72 6.87 -27.07
CA LEU A 43 -10.71 7.27 -26.07
C LEU A 43 -11.97 7.85 -26.70
N GLU A 44 -11.81 8.70 -27.71
CA GLU A 44 -12.94 9.27 -28.48
C GLU A 44 -13.66 8.17 -29.24
N GLU A 45 -12.96 7.34 -29.98
CA GLU A 45 -13.53 6.21 -30.73
C GLU A 45 -14.29 5.22 -29.82
N SER A 46 -13.82 5.03 -28.59
CA SER A 46 -14.43 4.08 -27.65
C SER A 46 -15.59 4.67 -26.84
N ASN A 47 -15.60 5.97 -26.58
CA ASN A 47 -16.53 6.60 -25.66
C ASN A 47 -17.43 7.66 -26.28
N SER A 48 -17.08 8.24 -27.42
CA SER A 48 -17.88 9.27 -28.07
C SER A 48 -19.24 8.72 -28.52
N SER A 49 -20.28 9.43 -28.16
CA SER A 49 -21.65 9.14 -28.64
C SER A 49 -21.97 9.79 -29.98
N GLY A 50 -21.06 10.61 -30.53
CA GLY A 50 -21.31 11.41 -31.74
C GLY A 50 -22.42 12.45 -31.58
N ALA A 51 -22.70 12.86 -30.34
CA ALA A 51 -23.82 13.77 -30.04
C ALA A 51 -23.42 15.22 -30.36
N GLU A 52 -23.74 15.68 -31.58
CA GLU A 52 -23.41 17.03 -32.06
C GLU A 52 -23.97 18.15 -31.17
N TYR A 53 -25.06 17.90 -30.46
CA TYR A 53 -25.65 18.89 -29.54
C TYR A 53 -24.85 19.08 -28.23
N LEU A 54 -23.94 18.17 -27.92
CA LEU A 54 -23.10 18.24 -26.71
C LEU A 54 -21.66 18.66 -27.03
N PHE A 55 -21.15 18.27 -28.20
CA PHE A 55 -19.74 18.44 -28.55
C PHE A 55 -19.67 19.31 -29.83
N HIS A 56 -19.37 20.59 -29.61
CA HIS A 56 -19.18 21.53 -30.69
C HIS A 56 -17.68 21.73 -30.95
N GLU A 57 -17.30 21.76 -32.24
CA GLU A 57 -15.91 22.09 -32.59
C GLU A 57 -15.62 23.56 -32.28
N HIS A 58 -14.58 23.78 -31.49
CA HIS A 58 -14.05 25.11 -31.16
C HIS A 58 -12.54 25.02 -30.90
N GLU A 59 -11.85 26.18 -30.78
CA GLU A 59 -10.38 26.22 -30.63
C GLU A 59 -9.81 25.39 -29.46
N ALA A 60 -10.61 25.14 -28.43
CA ALA A 60 -10.19 24.39 -27.25
C ALA A 60 -10.85 22.99 -27.15
N SER A 61 -11.50 22.48 -28.22
CA SER A 61 -12.20 21.18 -28.18
C SER A 61 -11.27 20.00 -27.90
N GLU A 62 -9.95 20.13 -28.17
CA GLU A 62 -8.97 19.13 -27.79
C GLU A 62 -8.88 18.90 -26.28
N TYR A 63 -9.26 19.87 -25.45
CA TYR A 63 -9.27 19.79 -23.99
C TYR A 63 -10.61 19.30 -23.43
N ASP A 64 -11.63 19.17 -24.28
CA ASP A 64 -12.90 18.59 -23.87
C ASP A 64 -12.73 17.10 -23.61
N LEU A 65 -13.16 16.69 -22.42
CA LEU A 65 -13.03 15.31 -21.99
C LEU A 65 -14.38 14.58 -22.08
N GLY A 66 -15.46 15.26 -22.48
CA GLY A 66 -16.81 14.72 -22.49
C GLY A 66 -16.97 13.48 -23.35
N ASP A 67 -16.41 13.52 -24.54
CA ASP A 67 -16.41 12.42 -25.51
C ASP A 67 -15.26 11.40 -25.33
N LYS A 68 -14.33 11.67 -24.40
CA LYS A 68 -13.19 10.78 -24.07
C LYS A 68 -13.47 9.89 -22.87
N THR A 69 -14.65 9.97 -22.26
CA THR A 69 -15.02 9.20 -21.07
C THR A 69 -16.51 8.85 -21.07
N LEU A 70 -16.93 7.88 -20.23
CA LEU A 70 -18.33 7.49 -20.07
C LEU A 70 -19.24 8.56 -19.42
N GLN A 71 -18.66 9.62 -18.86
CA GLN A 71 -19.40 10.63 -18.10
C GLN A 71 -19.24 12.01 -18.73
N CYS A 72 -20.33 12.67 -19.11
CA CYS A 72 -20.32 14.07 -19.52
C CYS A 72 -19.99 15.01 -18.36
N GLY A 73 -20.74 14.90 -17.26
CA GLY A 73 -20.53 15.71 -16.07
C GLY A 73 -19.46 15.10 -15.16
N ARG A 74 -18.45 15.90 -14.78
CA ARG A 74 -17.32 15.45 -13.95
C ARG A 74 -16.95 16.49 -12.91
N ARG A 75 -16.31 16.00 -11.83
CA ARG A 75 -15.64 16.87 -10.88
C ARG A 75 -14.34 17.41 -11.50
N ALA A 76 -13.96 18.62 -11.11
CA ALA A 76 -12.72 19.25 -11.54
C ALA A 76 -11.48 18.65 -10.84
N ASP A 77 -11.23 17.34 -11.03
CA ASP A 77 -10.12 16.63 -10.40
C ASP A 77 -8.75 17.13 -10.87
N SER A 78 -8.66 17.62 -12.12
CA SER A 78 -7.47 18.28 -12.65
C SER A 78 -7.11 19.53 -11.86
N LEU A 79 -8.09 20.30 -11.39
CA LEU A 79 -7.86 21.46 -10.53
C LEU A 79 -7.23 21.07 -9.19
N LYS A 80 -7.65 19.93 -8.61
CA LYS A 80 -7.03 19.42 -7.37
C LYS A 80 -5.55 19.09 -7.57
N ILE A 81 -5.20 18.47 -8.70
CA ILE A 81 -3.80 18.16 -9.04
C ILE A 81 -3.03 19.45 -9.23
N TRP A 82 -3.57 20.38 -10.00
CA TRP A 82 -2.92 21.67 -10.28
C TRP A 82 -2.64 22.47 -9.01
N LEU A 83 -3.63 22.63 -8.12
CA LEU A 83 -3.47 23.34 -6.85
C LEU A 83 -2.41 22.68 -5.97
N SER A 84 -2.47 21.35 -5.84
CA SER A 84 -1.52 20.59 -5.04
C SER A 84 -0.09 20.67 -5.60
N TRP A 85 0.03 20.65 -6.94
CA TRP A 85 1.32 20.81 -7.60
C TRP A 85 1.88 22.24 -7.44
N LYS A 86 1.03 23.26 -7.58
CA LYS A 86 1.42 24.66 -7.34
C LYS A 86 1.90 24.89 -5.91
N TYR A 87 1.24 24.26 -4.94
CA TYR A 87 1.60 24.41 -3.53
C TYR A 87 2.90 23.69 -3.16
N HIS A 88 3.06 22.44 -3.58
CA HIS A 88 4.21 21.61 -3.17
C HIS A 88 5.40 21.70 -4.13
N GLY A 89 5.13 21.83 -5.41
CA GLY A 89 6.13 21.76 -6.49
C GLY A 89 6.85 20.42 -6.55
N VAL A 90 7.81 20.31 -7.45
CA VAL A 90 8.63 19.10 -7.63
C VAL A 90 9.40 18.77 -6.36
N TYR A 91 10.00 19.77 -5.74
CA TYR A 91 10.81 19.61 -4.53
C TYR A 91 9.99 19.14 -3.33
N GLY A 92 8.79 19.72 -3.13
CA GLY A 92 7.90 19.31 -2.04
C GLY A 92 7.45 17.85 -2.19
N TYR A 93 7.10 17.42 -3.40
CA TYR A 93 6.76 16.03 -3.65
C TYR A 93 7.95 15.08 -3.52
N GLU A 94 9.12 15.46 -3.98
CA GLU A 94 10.34 14.68 -3.80
C GLU A 94 10.64 14.45 -2.31
N THR A 95 10.54 15.51 -1.49
CA THR A 95 10.75 15.45 -0.04
C THR A 95 9.74 14.50 0.63
N ARG A 96 8.46 14.58 0.26
CA ARG A 96 7.40 13.70 0.78
C ARG A 96 7.65 12.24 0.46
N ILE A 97 8.02 11.93 -0.79
CA ILE A 97 8.33 10.58 -1.22
C ILE A 97 9.57 10.05 -0.48
N ASN A 98 10.62 10.85 -0.39
CA ASN A 98 11.84 10.46 0.31
C ASN A 98 11.57 10.18 1.80
N LYS A 99 10.72 10.99 2.46
CA LYS A 99 10.29 10.76 3.85
C LYS A 99 9.48 9.47 3.99
N ALA A 100 8.56 9.20 3.06
CA ALA A 100 7.76 7.98 3.09
C ALA A 100 8.64 6.72 3.01
N PHE A 101 9.62 6.70 2.10
CA PHE A 101 10.58 5.59 2.02
C PHE A 101 11.48 5.48 3.26
N ALA A 102 11.91 6.61 3.84
CA ALA A 102 12.70 6.60 5.07
C ALA A 102 11.89 6.03 6.24
N ASN A 103 10.61 6.38 6.35
CA ASN A 103 9.71 5.85 7.35
C ASN A 103 9.43 4.35 7.13
N ALA A 104 9.23 3.91 5.88
CA ALA A 104 9.05 2.51 5.56
C ALA A 104 10.27 1.67 5.94
N LYS A 105 11.47 2.16 5.63
CA LYS A 105 12.72 1.53 6.06
C LYS A 105 12.83 1.46 7.57
N TYR A 106 12.55 2.56 8.27
CA TYR A 106 12.55 2.59 9.74
C TYR A 106 11.58 1.58 10.33
N PHE A 107 10.35 1.52 9.82
CA PHE A 107 9.32 0.61 10.32
C PHE A 107 9.72 -0.87 10.13
N LYS A 108 10.27 -1.21 8.96
CA LYS A 108 10.86 -2.52 8.70
C LYS A 108 11.94 -2.86 9.73
N GLU A 109 12.89 -1.94 9.96
CA GLU A 109 13.97 -2.13 10.93
C GLU A 109 13.45 -2.34 12.36
N GLU A 110 12.41 -1.61 12.76
CA GLU A 110 11.78 -1.78 14.07
C GLU A 110 11.04 -3.12 14.22
N ILE A 111 10.39 -3.60 13.17
CA ILE A 111 9.80 -4.96 13.14
C ILE A 111 10.93 -6.00 13.35
N ILE A 112 12.00 -5.93 12.57
CA ILE A 112 13.14 -6.86 12.65
C ILE A 112 13.76 -6.84 14.06
N LYS A 113 13.96 -5.67 14.65
CA LYS A 113 14.48 -5.55 16.03
C LYS A 113 13.59 -6.27 17.04
N ARG A 114 12.27 -6.17 16.91
CA ARG A 114 11.31 -6.85 17.78
C ARG A 114 11.27 -8.36 17.49
N THR A 115 11.45 -8.76 16.24
CA THR A 115 11.65 -10.17 15.88
C THR A 115 12.84 -10.75 16.62
N ILE A 116 14.03 -10.11 16.53
CA ILE A 116 15.26 -10.60 17.14
C ILE A 116 15.17 -10.62 18.68
N ARG A 117 14.56 -9.60 19.29
CA ARG A 117 14.55 -9.46 20.76
C ARG A 117 13.48 -10.29 21.45
N LYS A 118 12.28 -10.39 20.84
CA LYS A 118 11.08 -10.93 21.51
C LYS A 118 10.37 -12.01 20.72
N ASN A 119 10.74 -12.23 19.47
CA ASN A 119 9.99 -13.08 18.51
C ASN A 119 8.50 -12.68 18.39
N THR A 120 8.19 -11.35 18.46
CA THR A 120 6.81 -10.87 18.46
C THR A 120 6.27 -10.60 17.07
N PHE A 121 7.12 -10.33 16.09
CA PHE A 121 6.72 -10.05 14.72
C PHE A 121 7.51 -10.90 13.73
N LEU A 122 6.90 -11.14 12.57
CA LEU A 122 7.56 -11.76 11.42
C LEU A 122 7.11 -11.05 10.15
N LEU A 123 8.05 -10.54 9.35
CA LEU A 123 7.74 -9.99 8.04
C LEU A 123 7.26 -11.11 7.11
N VAL A 124 6.26 -10.80 6.28
CA VAL A 124 5.80 -11.72 5.22
C VAL A 124 6.87 -11.86 4.16
N GLU A 125 7.41 -10.71 3.72
CA GLU A 125 8.50 -10.61 2.74
C GLU A 125 9.33 -9.35 2.99
N ASP A 126 10.44 -9.21 2.28
CA ASP A 126 11.20 -7.96 2.30
C ASP A 126 10.49 -6.85 1.52
N PRO A 127 10.06 -5.75 2.16
CA PRO A 127 9.29 -4.72 1.50
C PRO A 127 10.08 -4.00 0.40
N MET A 128 9.61 -4.07 -0.85
CA MET A 128 10.22 -3.37 -1.98
C MET A 128 9.76 -1.91 -2.12
N TYR A 129 8.61 -1.56 -1.51
CA TYR A 129 7.99 -0.25 -1.63
C TYR A 129 7.51 0.26 -0.24
N LEU A 130 6.40 0.98 -0.21
CA LEU A 130 5.83 1.56 1.02
C LEU A 130 4.83 0.65 1.74
N ASN A 131 4.64 -0.56 1.24
CA ASN A 131 3.72 -1.57 1.76
C ASN A 131 4.51 -2.57 2.60
N ILE A 132 4.26 -2.59 3.90
CA ILE A 132 4.92 -3.49 4.84
C ILE A 132 3.90 -4.48 5.36
N CYS A 133 4.14 -5.77 5.08
CA CYS A 133 3.29 -6.88 5.47
C CYS A 133 4.00 -7.71 6.54
N PHE A 134 3.31 -7.99 7.65
CA PHE A 134 3.89 -8.75 8.77
C PHE A 134 2.81 -9.41 9.63
N TRP A 135 3.19 -10.48 10.33
CA TRP A 135 2.39 -11.10 11.37
C TRP A 135 2.82 -10.63 12.75
N TYR A 136 1.86 -10.47 13.65
CA TYR A 136 2.11 -10.60 15.07
C TYR A 136 2.12 -12.10 15.41
N VAL A 137 3.14 -12.54 16.13
CA VAL A 137 3.33 -13.94 16.52
C VAL A 137 2.98 -14.11 18.00
N PRO A 138 1.85 -14.77 18.34
CA PRO A 138 1.45 -14.98 19.72
C PRO A 138 2.40 -15.95 20.45
N SER A 139 2.53 -15.82 21.77
CA SER A 139 3.50 -16.54 22.60
C SER A 139 3.43 -18.04 22.45
N LYS A 140 2.23 -18.58 22.30
CA LYS A 140 1.98 -20.04 22.18
C LYS A 140 2.66 -20.73 21.00
N ILE A 141 2.98 -19.97 19.92
CA ILE A 141 3.66 -20.55 18.74
C ILE A 141 5.09 -20.01 18.52
N ARG A 142 5.56 -19.09 19.36
CA ARG A 142 6.90 -18.46 19.18
C ARG A 142 8.04 -19.46 19.18
N SER A 143 7.96 -20.50 20.01
CA SER A 143 8.98 -21.54 20.08
C SER A 143 9.07 -22.36 18.79
N GLU A 144 7.95 -22.57 18.12
CA GLU A 144 7.89 -23.34 16.88
C GLU A 144 8.39 -22.53 15.67
N ILE A 145 8.13 -21.20 15.64
CA ILE A 145 8.52 -20.30 14.53
C ILE A 145 9.93 -19.71 14.73
N LYS A 146 10.48 -19.75 15.93
CA LYS A 146 11.78 -19.13 16.24
C LYS A 146 12.93 -19.51 15.30
N PRO A 147 13.13 -20.79 14.93
CA PRO A 147 14.18 -21.16 14.00
C PRO A 147 14.06 -20.50 12.63
N GLU A 148 12.83 -20.33 12.15
CA GLU A 148 12.49 -19.71 10.87
C GLU A 148 12.72 -18.19 10.93
N MET A 149 12.36 -17.54 12.04
CA MET A 149 12.63 -16.11 12.27
C MET A 149 14.12 -15.81 12.26
N GLU A 150 14.95 -16.65 12.89
CA GLU A 150 16.41 -16.51 12.91
C GLU A 150 17.01 -16.65 11.50
N LYS A 151 16.53 -17.59 10.70
CA LYS A 151 16.94 -17.75 9.29
C LYS A 151 16.56 -16.52 8.46
N PHE A 152 15.34 -16.00 8.63
CA PHE A 152 14.88 -14.80 7.94
C PHE A 152 15.77 -13.58 8.26
N CYS A 153 16.07 -13.34 9.52
CA CYS A 153 16.92 -12.23 9.95
C CYS A 153 18.35 -12.32 9.38
N ASN A 154 18.82 -13.53 9.07
CA ASN A 154 20.13 -13.81 8.47
C ASN A 154 20.11 -13.85 6.92
N GLY A 155 18.99 -13.49 6.28
CA GLY A 155 18.86 -13.37 4.83
C GLY A 155 18.72 -14.70 4.06
N GLY A 156 18.42 -15.80 4.76
CA GLY A 156 18.37 -17.15 4.16
C GLY A 156 16.99 -17.81 4.09
N PHE A 157 15.90 -17.11 4.43
CA PHE A 157 14.57 -17.73 4.56
C PHE A 157 13.46 -16.91 3.95
N ASN A 158 12.54 -17.59 3.25
CA ASN A 158 11.29 -17.01 2.79
C ASN A 158 10.14 -17.48 3.70
N PRO A 159 9.61 -16.61 4.59
CA PRO A 159 8.52 -16.99 5.50
C PRO A 159 7.27 -17.45 4.78
N ILE A 160 7.02 -16.95 3.57
CA ILE A 160 5.87 -17.32 2.75
C ILE A 160 5.84 -18.81 2.50
N GLU A 161 6.97 -19.39 2.04
CA GLU A 161 7.02 -20.83 1.70
C GLU A 161 6.73 -21.72 2.90
N HIS A 162 7.19 -21.32 4.09
CA HIS A 162 6.99 -22.11 5.30
C HIS A 162 5.54 -22.02 5.82
N VAL A 163 4.96 -20.85 5.84
CA VAL A 163 3.61 -20.61 6.36
C VAL A 163 2.54 -21.04 5.37
N ALA A 164 2.73 -20.81 4.05
CA ALA A 164 1.76 -21.12 3.01
C ALA A 164 1.59 -22.62 2.74
N ASN A 165 2.65 -23.40 2.88
CA ASN A 165 2.60 -24.83 2.55
C ASN A 165 1.93 -25.69 3.63
N ASN A 166 1.34 -25.08 4.67
CA ASN A 166 0.75 -25.82 5.79
C ASN A 166 -0.51 -25.14 6.35
N ASN A 167 -1.50 -24.90 5.48
CA ASN A 167 -2.74 -24.20 5.83
C ASN A 167 -3.63 -24.94 6.86
N GLU A 168 -3.37 -26.21 7.14
CA GLU A 168 -4.01 -26.97 8.22
C GLU A 168 -3.22 -26.96 9.54
N SER A 169 -2.03 -26.30 9.55
CA SER A 169 -1.19 -26.28 10.73
C SER A 169 -1.75 -25.40 11.86
N ILE A 170 -1.36 -25.74 13.08
CA ILE A 170 -1.65 -24.91 14.27
C ILE A 170 -1.09 -23.50 14.09
N ILE A 171 0.08 -23.35 13.46
CA ILE A 171 0.72 -22.07 13.17
C ILE A 171 -0.17 -21.21 12.27
N TYR A 172 -0.63 -21.75 11.12
CA TYR A 172 -1.49 -21.03 10.19
C TYR A 172 -2.77 -20.53 10.87
N ASN A 173 -3.51 -21.44 11.51
CA ASN A 173 -4.78 -21.13 12.16
C ASN A 173 -4.59 -20.10 13.28
N THR A 174 -3.54 -20.25 14.09
CA THR A 174 -3.23 -19.30 15.15
C THR A 174 -2.90 -17.92 14.62
N LEU A 175 -2.06 -17.80 13.58
CA LEU A 175 -1.75 -16.51 12.96
C LEU A 175 -3.01 -15.88 12.35
N HIS A 176 -3.84 -16.70 11.68
CA HIS A 176 -5.08 -16.24 11.05
C HIS A 176 -6.04 -15.62 12.07
N GLU A 177 -6.36 -16.35 13.12
CA GLU A 177 -7.33 -15.93 14.14
C GLU A 177 -6.82 -14.76 15.01
N VAL A 178 -5.55 -14.82 15.45
CA VAL A 178 -5.01 -13.83 16.38
C VAL A 178 -4.80 -12.47 15.69
N ASN A 179 -4.29 -12.43 14.46
CA ASN A 179 -4.09 -11.15 13.77
C ASN A 179 -5.43 -10.48 13.45
N GLU A 180 -6.46 -11.24 13.11
CA GLU A 180 -7.82 -10.74 12.95
C GLU A 180 -8.40 -10.21 14.28
N ALA A 181 -8.26 -10.98 15.36
CA ALA A 181 -8.76 -10.59 16.68
C ALA A 181 -8.08 -9.33 17.21
N ILE A 182 -6.76 -9.15 16.99
CA ILE A 182 -6.04 -7.93 17.33
C ILE A 182 -6.63 -6.73 16.57
N TYR A 183 -6.86 -6.87 15.26
CA TYR A 183 -7.46 -5.81 14.46
C TYR A 183 -8.79 -5.33 15.06
N TYR A 184 -9.73 -6.24 15.31
CA TYR A 184 -11.03 -5.87 15.88
C TYR A 184 -10.93 -5.24 17.26
N LYS A 185 -10.01 -5.72 18.09
CA LYS A 185 -9.80 -5.17 19.43
C LYS A 185 -9.18 -3.77 19.37
N MET A 186 -8.22 -3.53 18.49
CA MET A 186 -7.65 -2.21 18.24
C MET A 186 -8.71 -1.24 17.70
N GLN A 187 -9.55 -1.68 16.77
CA GLN A 187 -10.65 -0.87 16.23
C GLN A 187 -11.63 -0.42 17.34
N LYS A 188 -12.01 -1.33 18.25
CA LYS A 188 -12.85 -0.99 19.39
C LYS A 188 -12.19 0.00 20.36
N ARG A 189 -10.89 -0.09 20.56
CA ARG A 189 -10.11 0.85 21.40
C ARG A 189 -9.98 2.23 20.76
N GLY A 190 -9.99 2.33 19.45
CA GLY A 190 -9.93 3.60 18.71
C GLY A 190 -8.59 4.34 18.76
N TYR A 191 -7.52 3.74 19.28
CA TYR A 191 -6.22 4.40 19.41
C TYR A 191 -5.37 4.32 18.16
N ALA A 192 -5.44 3.20 17.42
CA ALA A 192 -4.75 3.01 16.16
C ALA A 192 -5.59 2.14 15.23
N LEU A 193 -5.49 2.41 13.92
CA LEU A 193 -6.15 1.62 12.89
C LEU A 193 -5.10 1.08 11.93
N CYS A 194 -5.21 -0.19 11.61
CA CYS A 194 -4.43 -0.86 10.57
C CYS A 194 -5.36 -1.73 9.73
N CYS A 195 -4.86 -2.27 8.64
CA CYS A 195 -5.60 -3.26 7.84
C CYS A 195 -4.95 -4.62 8.02
N TYR A 196 -5.76 -5.68 7.92
CA TYR A 196 -5.28 -7.04 7.77
C TYR A 196 -5.89 -7.68 6.53
N ASN A 197 -5.19 -8.62 5.94
CA ASN A 197 -5.65 -9.37 4.77
C ASN A 197 -5.04 -10.76 4.78
N PRO A 198 -5.76 -11.80 4.33
CA PRO A 198 -5.12 -13.04 3.87
C PRO A 198 -4.58 -12.82 2.44
N LEU A 199 -3.67 -13.67 1.98
CA LEU A 199 -3.31 -13.77 0.58
C LEU A 199 -3.72 -15.13 0.05
N ARG A 200 -4.58 -15.14 -0.97
CA ARG A 200 -5.04 -16.36 -1.68
C ARG A 200 -4.97 -16.07 -3.16
N ASP A 201 -3.89 -16.48 -3.81
CA ASP A 201 -3.62 -16.21 -5.23
C ASP A 201 -3.57 -17.47 -6.11
N GLY A 202 -3.93 -18.63 -5.56
CA GLY A 202 -3.86 -19.93 -6.23
C GLY A 202 -2.49 -20.61 -6.15
N HIS A 203 -1.44 -19.90 -5.76
CA HIS A 203 -0.10 -20.43 -5.51
C HIS A 203 0.25 -20.38 -4.01
N HIS A 204 -0.29 -19.37 -3.30
CA HIS A 204 -0.04 -19.15 -1.89
C HIS A 204 -1.38 -19.00 -1.15
N ASP A 205 -1.47 -19.62 0.01
CA ASP A 205 -2.53 -19.40 0.99
C ASP A 205 -1.88 -18.96 2.30
N LEU A 206 -1.86 -17.64 2.53
CA LEU A 206 -1.29 -17.02 3.73
C LEU A 206 -2.37 -16.65 4.73
N PRO A 207 -2.14 -16.90 6.03
CA PRO A 207 -3.06 -16.44 7.08
C PRO A 207 -3.11 -14.93 7.15
N ASN A 208 -4.12 -14.38 7.82
CA ASN A 208 -4.28 -12.95 8.04
C ASN A 208 -3.00 -12.30 8.55
N PHE A 209 -2.49 -11.32 7.83
CA PHE A 209 -1.33 -10.51 8.20
C PHE A 209 -1.69 -9.03 8.20
N PHE A 210 -1.00 -8.25 9.02
CA PHE A 210 -1.12 -6.80 8.98
C PHE A 210 -0.48 -6.24 7.72
N ARG A 211 -1.18 -5.28 7.11
CA ARG A 211 -0.73 -4.57 5.92
C ARG A 211 -0.71 -3.07 6.21
N ILE A 212 0.47 -2.52 6.32
CA ILE A 212 0.67 -1.10 6.62
C ILE A 212 1.27 -0.40 5.41
N ILE A 213 0.55 0.63 4.91
CA ILE A 213 1.02 1.45 3.78
C ILE A 213 1.46 2.81 4.33
N ILE A 214 2.76 3.09 4.26
CA ILE A 214 3.37 4.31 4.78
C ILE A 214 3.42 5.38 3.69
N ASN A 215 2.27 5.97 3.39
CA ASN A 215 2.12 6.97 2.34
C ASN A 215 1.72 8.36 2.86
N GLN A 216 1.42 8.49 4.15
CA GLN A 216 0.98 9.75 4.73
C GLN A 216 2.18 10.65 5.06
N PRO A 217 2.21 11.90 4.53
CA PRO A 217 3.36 12.78 4.72
C PRO A 217 3.60 13.24 6.16
N ARG A 218 2.56 13.19 6.99
CA ARG A 218 2.61 13.64 8.40
C ARG A 218 3.04 12.58 9.38
N VAL A 219 3.13 11.31 8.95
CA VAL A 219 3.55 10.21 9.83
C VAL A 219 4.99 10.44 10.29
N GLU A 220 5.20 10.35 11.60
CA GLU A 220 6.49 10.41 12.25
C GLU A 220 6.89 9.02 12.78
N LYS A 221 8.16 8.85 13.14
CA LYS A 221 8.65 7.58 13.68
C LYS A 221 7.93 7.16 14.97
N THR A 222 7.59 8.13 15.80
CA THR A 222 6.82 7.92 17.04
C THR A 222 5.45 7.32 16.80
N ASP A 223 4.78 7.68 15.68
CA ASP A 223 3.49 7.11 15.33
C ASP A 223 3.63 5.62 14.93
N LEU A 224 4.73 5.31 14.23
CA LEU A 224 5.05 3.94 13.81
C LEU A 224 5.41 3.07 15.02
N ASP A 225 6.19 3.60 15.97
CA ASP A 225 6.51 2.92 17.23
C ASP A 225 5.25 2.67 18.06
N PHE A 226 4.38 3.68 18.16
CA PHE A 226 3.11 3.56 18.85
C PHE A 226 2.22 2.46 18.24
N LEU A 227 2.15 2.38 16.90
CA LEU A 227 1.38 1.34 16.24
C LEU A 227 1.88 -0.07 16.59
N LEU A 228 3.19 -0.29 16.57
CA LEU A 228 3.77 -1.59 16.94
C LEU A 228 3.53 -1.90 18.42
N GLN A 229 3.66 -0.92 19.31
CA GLN A 229 3.38 -1.09 20.73
C GLN A 229 1.91 -1.46 20.99
N GLU A 230 0.96 -0.83 20.30
CA GLU A 230 -0.46 -1.15 20.42
C GLU A 230 -0.75 -2.58 19.92
N ILE A 231 -0.15 -3.00 18.80
CA ILE A 231 -0.29 -4.38 18.31
C ILE A 231 0.28 -5.37 19.32
N GLU A 232 1.48 -5.11 19.87
CA GLU A 232 2.10 -5.97 20.91
C GLU A 232 1.22 -6.07 22.15
N MET A 233 0.77 -4.93 22.70
CA MET A 233 -0.03 -4.89 23.93
C MET A 233 -1.37 -5.61 23.76
N VAL A 234 -2.04 -5.41 22.63
CA VAL A 234 -3.30 -6.11 22.35
C VAL A 234 -3.04 -7.59 22.07
N GLY A 235 -1.97 -7.91 21.35
CA GLY A 235 -1.59 -9.28 21.02
C GLY A 235 -1.25 -10.14 22.24
N GLU A 236 -0.59 -9.57 23.26
CA GLU A 236 -0.28 -10.26 24.51
C GLU A 236 -1.55 -10.74 25.28
N SER A 237 -2.69 -10.15 25.01
CA SER A 237 -3.96 -10.63 25.59
C SER A 237 -4.52 -11.90 24.93
N PHE A 238 -3.90 -12.39 23.85
CA PHE A 238 -4.22 -13.65 23.15
C PHE A 238 -3.09 -14.68 23.30
N ALA A 239 -2.19 -14.46 24.25
CA ALA A 239 -1.06 -15.33 24.54
C ALA A 239 -1.47 -16.59 25.33
#